data_98501dae816f358ef1f804952e82411a
#
_entry.id   98501dae816f358ef1f804952e82411a
#
_cell.length_a   1.000
_cell.length_b   1.000
_cell.length_c   1.000
_cell.angle_alpha   90.00
_cell.angle_beta   90.00
_cell.angle_gamma   90.00
#
_symmetry.space_group_name_H-M   'P 1'
#
loop_
_entity.id
_entity.type
_entity.pdbx_description
1 polymer ?
#
loop_
_entity_poly.entity_id
_entity_poly.type
_entity_poly.pdbx_seq_one_letter_code
_entity_poly.pdbx_strand_id
1 'polypeptide(L)'
;TSTLLPHTSSAKKVSLTESFSLFAMMLWIFLDSALFESLSRDISISIWRDGYSLEIALFHIIGVVCALYFKIQKNQKELLIIILFALSYLFYFIQEALILSIVYPFVISFYNVVILQTLVKKDLKTLSIYMIFIGWIASGTGLFVALENLILFVPMLFLMALLKILNTQQIQHKEKTCLNSF
;
A
#
# COMPACT_ATOMS: atom_id res chain seq x y z
N THR A 1 31.05 39.56 24.25
CA THR A 1 30.34 39.64 22.97
C THR A 1 30.27 38.28 22.35
N SER A 2 29.16 37.55 22.61
CA SER A 2 28.89 36.24 22.04
C SER A 2 28.19 36.44 20.70
N THR A 3 28.87 36.16 19.63
CA THR A 3 28.27 36.09 18.28
C THR A 3 27.54 34.78 18.12
N LEU A 4 26.20 34.83 18.28
CA LEU A 4 25.30 33.77 17.88
C LEU A 4 25.27 33.67 16.35
N LEU A 5 25.95 32.67 15.80
CA LEU A 5 25.81 32.30 14.38
C LEU A 5 24.40 31.74 14.16
N PRO A 6 23.69 32.21 13.13
CA PRO A 6 22.40 31.65 12.78
C PRO A 6 22.60 30.21 12.27
N HIS A 7 21.99 29.26 12.96
CA HIS A 7 21.86 27.87 12.51
C HIS A 7 20.95 27.90 11.29
N THR A 8 21.51 27.96 10.09
CA THR A 8 20.76 27.71 8.86
C THR A 8 20.39 26.23 8.84
N SER A 9 19.18 25.91 9.27
CA SER A 9 18.60 24.59 9.07
C SER A 9 18.44 24.39 7.57
N SER A 10 19.37 23.67 6.96
CA SER A 10 19.24 23.16 5.59
C SER A 10 17.97 22.29 5.55
N ALA A 11 16.91 22.85 5.02
CA ALA A 11 15.70 22.09 4.71
C ALA A 11 16.09 21.04 3.66
N LYS A 12 16.29 19.80 4.12
CA LYS A 12 16.64 18.66 3.27
C LYS A 12 15.52 18.53 2.25
N LYS A 13 15.80 18.81 0.97
CA LYS A 13 14.85 18.61 -0.12
C LYS A 13 14.37 17.16 -0.05
N VAL A 14 13.11 16.94 0.29
CA VAL A 14 12.50 15.61 0.23
C VAL A 14 12.62 15.14 -1.20
N SER A 15 13.32 14.03 -1.43
CA SER A 15 13.50 13.52 -2.78
C SER A 15 12.16 13.07 -3.35
N LEU A 16 11.91 13.28 -4.63
CA LEU A 16 10.68 12.85 -5.31
C LEU A 16 10.40 11.35 -5.10
N THR A 17 11.46 10.54 -4.99
CA THR A 17 11.38 9.10 -4.70
C THR A 17 10.89 8.80 -3.28
N GLU A 18 11.19 9.65 -2.29
CA GLU A 18 10.69 9.50 -0.92
C GLU A 18 9.21 9.85 -0.83
N SER A 19 8.79 10.94 -1.48
CA SER A 19 7.37 11.33 -1.54
C SER A 19 6.52 10.29 -2.26
N PHE A 20 7.03 9.67 -3.32
CA PHE A 20 6.34 8.60 -4.03
C PHE A 20 6.18 7.34 -3.16
N SER A 21 7.22 6.98 -2.40
CA SER A 21 7.17 5.84 -1.49
C SER A 21 6.14 6.03 -0.36
N LEU A 22 6.04 7.23 0.20
CA LEU A 22 5.03 7.56 1.20
C LEU A 22 3.62 7.45 0.60
N PHE A 23 3.41 8.01 -0.58
CA PHE A 23 2.11 7.95 -1.26
C PHE A 23 1.67 6.52 -1.55
N ALA A 24 2.57 5.64 -1.99
CA ALA A 24 2.27 4.23 -2.22
C ALA A 24 1.84 3.53 -0.92
N MET A 25 2.57 3.75 0.18
CA MET A 25 2.22 3.16 1.49
C MET A 25 0.88 3.70 2.00
N MET A 26 0.60 5.00 1.84
CA MET A 26 -0.71 5.58 2.18
C MET A 26 -1.83 4.94 1.38
N LEU A 27 -1.63 4.73 0.08
CA LEU A 27 -2.62 4.09 -0.79
C LEU A 27 -2.92 2.65 -0.33
N TRP A 28 -1.90 1.86 0.01
CA TRP A 28 -2.10 0.48 0.47
C TRP A 28 -2.88 0.41 1.78
N ILE A 29 -2.54 1.24 2.76
CA ILE A 29 -3.26 1.31 4.04
C ILE A 29 -4.69 1.82 3.86
N PHE A 30 -4.89 2.80 2.98
CA PHE A 30 -6.23 3.29 2.62
C PHE A 30 -7.08 2.15 2.03
N LEU A 31 -6.55 1.41 1.06
CA LEU A 31 -7.24 0.29 0.41
C LEU A 31 -7.54 -0.83 1.40
N ASP A 32 -6.58 -1.16 2.25
CA ASP A 32 -6.76 -2.16 3.31
C ASP A 32 -7.86 -1.76 4.28
N SER A 33 -7.80 -0.55 4.84
CA SER A 33 -8.78 -0.09 5.83
C SER A 33 -10.19 -0.01 5.26
N ALA A 34 -10.34 0.42 4.01
CA ALA A 34 -11.64 0.47 3.34
C ALA A 34 -12.21 -0.95 3.11
N LEU A 35 -11.40 -1.89 2.65
CA LEU A 35 -11.85 -3.26 2.42
C LEU A 35 -12.09 -4.02 3.73
N PHE A 36 -11.20 -3.89 4.71
CA PHE A 36 -11.32 -4.54 6.01
C PHE A 36 -12.62 -4.15 6.71
N GLU A 37 -12.92 -2.86 6.80
CA GLU A 37 -14.14 -2.38 7.45
C GLU A 37 -15.39 -2.82 6.68
N SER A 38 -15.35 -2.77 5.34
CA SER A 38 -16.47 -3.25 4.53
C SER A 38 -16.75 -4.73 4.74
N LEU A 39 -15.71 -5.57 4.76
CA LEU A 39 -15.83 -7.01 5.08
C LEU A 39 -16.31 -7.27 6.50
N SER A 40 -15.92 -6.43 7.46
CA SER A 40 -16.35 -6.58 8.86
C SER A 40 -17.84 -6.31 9.06
N ARG A 41 -18.41 -5.44 8.24
CA ARG A 41 -19.82 -5.02 8.28
C ARG A 41 -20.72 -5.81 7.37
N ASP A 42 -20.22 -6.29 6.26
CA ASP A 42 -20.99 -7.04 5.28
C ASP A 42 -21.22 -8.48 5.76
N ILE A 43 -22.49 -8.80 6.06
CA ILE A 43 -22.88 -10.12 6.55
C ILE A 43 -22.85 -11.15 5.42
N SER A 44 -23.02 -10.70 4.17
CA SER A 44 -23.11 -11.58 3.00
C SER A 44 -21.78 -12.23 2.61
N ILE A 45 -20.66 -11.63 2.98
CA ILE A 45 -19.30 -12.09 2.64
C ILE A 45 -18.32 -12.03 3.83
N SER A 46 -18.76 -12.43 4.99
CA SER A 46 -17.94 -12.36 6.20
C SER A 46 -16.89 -13.48 6.26
N ILE A 47 -15.74 -13.30 5.59
CA ILE A 47 -14.63 -14.29 5.65
C ILE A 47 -14.14 -14.56 7.07
N TRP A 48 -14.33 -13.62 8.00
CA TRP A 48 -13.93 -13.75 9.41
C TRP A 48 -14.87 -14.64 10.25
N ARG A 49 -16.09 -14.85 9.80
CA ARG A 49 -17.14 -15.61 10.52
C ARG A 49 -17.43 -16.97 9.91
N ASP A 50 -17.18 -17.14 8.62
CA ASP A 50 -17.66 -18.27 7.82
C ASP A 50 -16.73 -19.49 7.84
N GLY A 51 -15.82 -19.60 8.83
CA GLY A 51 -15.03 -20.80 9.05
C GLY A 51 -13.71 -20.88 8.26
N TYR A 52 -13.28 -19.82 7.57
CA TYR A 52 -12.02 -19.75 6.80
C TYR A 52 -10.78 -19.44 7.65
N SER A 53 -10.81 -19.71 8.94
CA SER A 53 -9.72 -19.33 9.86
C SER A 53 -8.39 -19.99 9.54
N LEU A 54 -8.40 -21.21 9.02
CA LEU A 54 -7.19 -21.94 8.62
C LEU A 54 -6.57 -21.34 7.37
N GLU A 55 -7.37 -21.08 6.35
CA GLU A 55 -6.96 -20.46 5.10
C GLU A 55 -6.37 -19.08 5.38
N ILE A 56 -7.06 -18.26 6.15
CA ILE A 56 -6.61 -16.93 6.56
C ILE A 56 -5.26 -17.02 7.27
N ALA A 57 -5.10 -17.86 8.28
CA ALA A 57 -3.87 -17.99 9.03
C ALA A 57 -2.71 -18.48 8.14
N LEU A 58 -2.96 -19.48 7.29
CA LEU A 58 -1.96 -20.02 6.38
C LEU A 58 -1.46 -18.96 5.39
N PHE A 59 -2.39 -18.25 4.75
CA PHE A 59 -2.03 -17.24 3.74
C PHE A 59 -1.44 -15.96 4.34
N HIS A 60 -1.72 -15.63 5.60
CA HIS A 60 -0.95 -14.63 6.33
C HIS A 60 0.53 -15.04 6.47
N ILE A 61 0.80 -16.28 6.89
CA ILE A 61 2.16 -16.79 7.04
C ILE A 61 2.87 -16.81 5.68
N ILE A 62 2.23 -17.32 4.63
CA ILE A 62 2.78 -17.35 3.27
C ILE A 62 3.10 -15.93 2.79
N GLY A 63 2.21 -14.96 3.03
CA GLY A 63 2.41 -13.55 2.66
C GLY A 63 3.66 -12.96 3.31
N VAL A 64 3.87 -13.20 4.61
CA VAL A 64 5.09 -12.77 5.34
C VAL A 64 6.34 -13.42 4.72
N VAL A 65 6.32 -14.74 4.54
CA VAL A 65 7.45 -15.49 3.98
C VAL A 65 7.80 -14.99 2.58
N CYS A 66 6.80 -14.82 1.71
CA CYS A 66 7.00 -14.30 0.37
C CYS A 66 7.61 -12.88 0.40
N ALA A 67 7.12 -11.99 1.26
CA ALA A 67 7.64 -10.63 1.36
C ALA A 67 9.10 -10.56 1.82
N LEU A 68 9.53 -11.52 2.68
CA LEU A 68 10.90 -11.59 3.17
C LEU A 68 11.87 -12.19 2.15
N TYR A 69 11.46 -13.24 1.44
CA TYR A 69 12.36 -14.02 0.59
C TYR A 69 12.35 -13.58 -0.88
N PHE A 70 11.26 -13.02 -1.40
CA PHE A 70 11.23 -12.56 -2.79
C PHE A 70 12.06 -11.28 -2.99
N LYS A 71 13.19 -11.43 -3.66
CA LYS A 71 14.07 -10.32 -4.08
C LYS A 71 13.53 -9.67 -5.37
N ILE A 72 12.36 -9.06 -5.29
CA ILE A 72 11.74 -8.34 -6.39
C ILE A 72 12.17 -6.87 -6.34
N GLN A 73 12.30 -6.22 -7.51
CA GLN A 73 12.60 -4.79 -7.58
C GLN A 73 11.46 -3.97 -6.94
N LYS A 74 11.79 -2.81 -6.35
CA LYS A 74 10.83 -1.96 -5.63
C LYS A 74 9.56 -1.68 -6.46
N ASN A 75 9.72 -1.25 -7.71
CA ASN A 75 8.58 -0.91 -8.58
C ASN A 75 7.68 -2.12 -8.87
N GLN A 76 8.27 -3.31 -9.00
CA GLN A 76 7.51 -4.55 -9.20
C GLN A 76 6.76 -4.97 -7.94
N LYS A 77 7.34 -4.74 -6.74
CA LYS A 77 6.64 -4.98 -5.47
C LYS A 77 5.42 -4.07 -5.33
N GLU A 78 5.58 -2.78 -5.64
CA GLU A 78 4.49 -1.80 -5.59
C GLU A 78 3.35 -2.19 -6.55
N LEU A 79 3.70 -2.56 -7.79
CA LEU A 79 2.73 -3.03 -8.78
C LEU A 79 2.03 -4.32 -8.33
N LEU A 80 2.78 -5.29 -7.80
CA LEU A 80 2.23 -6.55 -7.30
C LEU A 80 1.20 -6.31 -6.19
N ILE A 81 1.50 -5.44 -5.23
CA ILE A 81 0.58 -5.10 -4.13
C ILE A 81 -0.71 -4.48 -4.68
N ILE A 82 -0.62 -3.55 -5.63
CA ILE A 82 -1.80 -2.93 -6.25
C ILE A 82 -2.65 -3.96 -7.00
N ILE A 83 -2.03 -4.89 -7.74
CA ILE A 83 -2.74 -5.96 -8.43
C ILE A 83 -3.44 -6.88 -7.43
N LEU A 84 -2.78 -7.26 -6.35
CA LEU A 84 -3.35 -8.11 -5.31
C LEU A 84 -4.54 -7.43 -4.59
N PHE A 85 -4.45 -6.13 -4.32
CA PHE A 85 -5.60 -5.39 -3.81
C PHE A 85 -6.73 -5.34 -4.84
N ALA A 86 -6.42 -5.08 -6.11
CA ALA A 86 -7.45 -5.06 -7.16
C ALA A 86 -8.18 -6.42 -7.26
N LEU A 87 -7.46 -7.54 -7.14
CA LEU A 87 -8.05 -8.88 -7.06
C LEU A 87 -8.89 -9.05 -5.80
N SER A 88 -8.43 -8.58 -4.63
CA SER A 88 -9.19 -8.65 -3.40
C SER A 88 -10.52 -7.88 -3.50
N TYR A 89 -10.50 -6.67 -4.06
CA TYR A 89 -11.72 -5.91 -4.32
C TYR A 89 -12.64 -6.59 -5.34
N LEU A 90 -12.07 -7.16 -6.40
CA LEU A 90 -12.84 -7.93 -7.39
C LEU A 90 -13.58 -9.08 -6.72
N PHE A 91 -12.88 -9.90 -5.92
CA PHE A 91 -13.50 -11.04 -5.21
C PHE A 91 -14.51 -10.58 -4.16
N TYR A 92 -14.31 -9.45 -3.53
CA TYR A 92 -15.32 -8.83 -2.67
C TYR A 92 -16.61 -8.51 -3.45
N PHE A 93 -16.50 -7.85 -4.62
CA PHE A 93 -17.67 -7.47 -5.41
C PHE A 93 -18.41 -8.64 -6.06
N ILE A 94 -17.71 -9.71 -6.44
CA ILE A 94 -18.35 -10.93 -6.96
C ILE A 94 -18.77 -11.91 -5.86
N GLN A 95 -18.57 -11.55 -4.58
CA GLN A 95 -18.98 -12.33 -3.40
C GLN A 95 -18.32 -13.71 -3.29
N GLU A 96 -17.07 -13.85 -3.73
CA GLU A 96 -16.30 -15.10 -3.67
C GLU A 96 -15.48 -15.19 -2.38
N ALA A 97 -16.11 -15.61 -1.28
CA ALA A 97 -15.55 -15.62 0.06
C ALA A 97 -14.31 -16.51 0.19
N LEU A 98 -14.29 -17.71 -0.41
CA LEU A 98 -13.15 -18.62 -0.33
C LEU A 98 -11.88 -18.01 -0.95
N ILE A 99 -11.97 -17.48 -2.16
CA ILE A 99 -10.80 -16.89 -2.84
C ILE A 99 -10.36 -15.62 -2.11
N LEU A 100 -11.31 -14.83 -1.62
CA LEU A 100 -11.02 -13.64 -0.84
C LEU A 100 -10.29 -13.98 0.47
N SER A 101 -10.67 -15.07 1.16
CA SER A 101 -10.00 -15.55 2.39
C SER A 101 -8.55 -16.01 2.16
N ILE A 102 -8.17 -16.26 0.91
CA ILE A 102 -6.82 -16.60 0.48
C ILE A 102 -6.03 -15.34 0.08
N VAL A 103 -6.58 -14.56 -0.85
CA VAL A 103 -5.87 -13.43 -1.47
C VAL A 103 -5.71 -12.26 -0.50
N TYR A 104 -6.75 -11.91 0.22
CA TYR A 104 -6.74 -10.73 1.08
C TYR A 104 -5.79 -10.86 2.29
N PRO A 105 -5.76 -11.95 3.07
CA PRO A 105 -4.77 -12.13 4.14
C PRO A 105 -3.34 -12.18 3.63
N PHE A 106 -3.12 -12.78 2.46
CA PHE A 106 -1.81 -12.78 1.81
C PHE A 106 -1.34 -11.34 1.52
N VAL A 107 -2.18 -10.51 0.88
CA VAL A 107 -1.78 -9.13 0.54
C VAL A 107 -1.56 -8.27 1.78
N ILE A 108 -2.41 -8.41 2.83
CA ILE A 108 -2.21 -7.70 4.10
C ILE A 108 -0.82 -7.98 4.66
N SER A 109 -0.46 -9.24 4.79
CA SER A 109 0.84 -9.62 5.35
C SER A 109 2.00 -9.19 4.47
N PHE A 110 1.85 -9.35 3.15
CA PHE A 110 2.89 -8.99 2.20
C PHE A 110 3.22 -7.49 2.23
N TYR A 111 2.20 -6.61 2.11
CA TYR A 111 2.46 -5.17 2.09
C TYR A 111 2.90 -4.63 3.45
N ASN A 112 2.40 -5.18 4.57
CA ASN A 112 2.82 -4.77 5.90
C ASN A 112 4.32 -5.03 6.14
N VAL A 113 4.84 -6.17 5.71
CA VAL A 113 6.28 -6.45 5.76
C VAL A 113 7.06 -5.47 4.88
N VAL A 114 6.57 -5.14 3.69
CA VAL A 114 7.22 -4.16 2.78
C VAL A 114 7.24 -2.76 3.40
N ILE A 115 6.16 -2.33 4.05
CA ILE A 115 6.10 -1.07 4.80
C ILE A 115 7.14 -1.09 5.93
N LEU A 116 7.15 -2.13 6.75
CA LEU A 116 8.09 -2.28 7.87
C LEU A 116 9.55 -2.21 7.40
N GLN A 117 9.91 -2.96 6.35
CA GLN A 117 11.24 -2.92 5.74
C GLN A 117 11.65 -1.53 5.26
N THR A 118 10.68 -0.71 4.86
CA THR A 118 10.91 0.67 4.42
C THR A 118 11.06 1.61 5.60
N LEU A 119 10.22 1.47 6.62
CA LEU A 119 10.18 2.35 7.79
C LEU A 119 11.37 2.17 8.72
N VAL A 120 11.86 0.95 8.93
CA VAL A 120 13.04 0.65 9.77
C VAL A 120 14.31 1.38 9.32
N LYS A 121 14.38 1.78 8.06
CA LYS A 121 15.52 2.52 7.49
C LYS A 121 15.44 4.04 7.72
N LYS A 122 14.36 4.53 8.34
CA LYS A 122 14.14 5.96 8.54
C LYS A 122 14.57 6.40 9.94
N ASP A 123 15.02 7.64 10.07
CA ASP A 123 15.25 8.27 11.36
C ASP A 123 13.92 8.47 12.12
N LEU A 124 13.99 8.58 13.44
CA LEU A 124 12.82 8.62 14.32
C LEU A 124 11.83 9.76 13.98
N LYS A 125 12.36 10.94 13.62
CA LYS A 125 11.53 12.09 13.24
C LYS A 125 10.74 11.83 11.97
N THR A 126 11.40 11.32 10.93
CA THR A 126 10.76 10.95 9.67
C THR A 126 9.78 9.80 9.88
N LEU A 127 10.14 8.79 10.67
CA LEU A 127 9.27 7.69 11.02
C LEU A 127 7.96 8.17 11.66
N SER A 128 8.05 9.08 12.63
CA SER A 128 6.86 9.64 13.31
C SER A 128 5.92 10.34 12.33
N ILE A 129 6.47 11.13 11.40
CA ILE A 129 5.68 11.78 10.33
C ILE A 129 5.00 10.75 9.44
N TYR A 130 5.73 9.71 9.00
CA TYR A 130 5.17 8.64 8.17
C TYR A 130 4.04 7.91 8.90
N MET A 131 4.20 7.62 10.19
CA MET A 131 3.18 6.94 10.99
C MET A 131 1.89 7.77 11.12
N ILE A 132 1.99 9.10 11.21
CA ILE A 132 0.81 9.98 11.19
C ILE A 132 0.09 9.88 9.84
N PHE A 133 0.80 10.01 8.73
CA PHE A 133 0.19 9.97 7.40
C PHE A 133 -0.39 8.59 7.08
N ILE A 134 0.34 7.52 7.36
CA ILE A 134 -0.07 6.14 7.07
C ILE A 134 -1.15 5.67 8.05
N GLY A 135 -0.87 5.79 9.36
CA GLY A 135 -1.73 5.22 10.40
C GLY A 135 -3.01 6.00 10.65
N TRP A 136 -2.97 7.35 10.56
CA TRP A 136 -4.14 8.17 10.86
C TRP A 136 -4.85 8.69 9.62
N ILE A 137 -4.12 9.31 8.69
CA ILE A 137 -4.77 9.94 7.52
C ILE A 137 -5.23 8.86 6.54
N ALA A 138 -4.34 7.96 6.13
CA ALA A 138 -4.69 6.95 5.13
C ALA A 138 -5.70 5.93 5.68
N SER A 139 -5.47 5.41 6.89
CA SER A 139 -6.39 4.45 7.52
C SER A 139 -7.74 5.11 7.84
N GLY A 140 -7.74 6.33 8.40
CA GLY A 140 -8.96 7.05 8.71
C GLY A 140 -9.81 7.39 7.48
N THR A 141 -9.18 7.77 6.37
CA THR A 141 -9.90 8.00 5.11
C THR A 141 -10.45 6.71 4.51
N GLY A 142 -9.73 5.60 4.61
CA GLY A 142 -10.23 4.28 4.20
C GLY A 142 -11.45 3.84 5.01
N LEU A 143 -11.37 3.99 6.34
CA LEU A 143 -12.49 3.75 7.24
C LEU A 143 -13.71 4.63 6.88
N PHE A 144 -13.50 5.93 6.64
CA PHE A 144 -14.56 6.84 6.24
C PHE A 144 -15.28 6.37 4.96
N VAL A 145 -14.51 5.96 3.93
CA VAL A 145 -15.06 5.44 2.67
C VAL A 145 -15.95 4.21 2.90
N ALA A 146 -15.53 3.31 3.80
CA ALA A 146 -16.34 2.13 4.14
C ALA A 146 -17.60 2.49 4.93
N LEU A 147 -17.50 3.41 5.90
CA LEU A 147 -18.63 3.86 6.72
C LEU A 147 -19.71 4.56 5.91
N GLU A 148 -19.31 5.36 4.93
CA GLU A 148 -20.22 6.07 4.02
C GLU A 148 -20.68 5.21 2.82
N ASN A 149 -20.34 3.93 2.79
CA ASN A 149 -20.65 2.99 1.68
C ASN A 149 -20.13 3.46 0.31
N LEU A 150 -19.02 4.19 0.30
CA LEU A 150 -18.38 4.71 -0.92
C LEU A 150 -17.40 3.71 -1.55
N ILE A 151 -17.39 2.46 -1.11
CA ILE A 151 -16.45 1.42 -1.58
C ILE A 151 -16.57 1.18 -3.10
N LEU A 152 -17.72 1.43 -3.69
CA LEU A 152 -17.95 1.33 -5.14
C LEU A 152 -17.08 2.30 -5.97
N PHE A 153 -16.60 3.38 -5.37
CA PHE A 153 -15.72 4.35 -6.05
C PHE A 153 -14.24 3.96 -5.99
N VAL A 154 -13.87 3.02 -5.13
CA VAL A 154 -12.48 2.57 -4.97
C VAL A 154 -11.88 1.99 -6.26
N PRO A 155 -12.60 1.22 -7.11
CA PRO A 155 -12.07 0.76 -8.40
C PRO A 155 -11.57 1.90 -9.32
N MET A 156 -12.19 3.07 -9.27
CA MET A 156 -11.72 4.26 -10.01
C MET A 156 -10.33 4.70 -9.56
N LEU A 157 -10.03 4.60 -8.25
CA LEU A 157 -8.71 4.92 -7.71
C LEU A 157 -7.64 3.94 -8.20
N PHE A 158 -7.99 2.65 -8.37
CA PHE A 158 -7.08 1.66 -8.98
C PHE A 158 -6.72 2.02 -10.41
N LEU A 159 -7.70 2.41 -11.22
CA LEU A 159 -7.45 2.85 -12.59
C LEU A 159 -6.51 4.05 -12.63
N MET A 160 -6.74 5.05 -11.79
CA MET A 160 -5.86 6.22 -11.72
C MET A 160 -4.45 5.86 -11.25
N ALA A 161 -4.32 4.99 -10.24
CA ALA A 161 -3.03 4.52 -9.75
C ALA A 161 -2.27 3.72 -10.80
N LEU A 162 -2.93 2.80 -11.51
CA LEU A 162 -2.35 2.02 -12.61
C LEU A 162 -1.90 2.92 -13.75
N LEU A 163 -2.72 3.87 -14.19
CA LEU A 163 -2.36 4.81 -15.25
C LEU A 163 -1.13 5.64 -14.87
N LYS A 164 -1.04 6.09 -13.61
CA LYS A 164 0.12 6.82 -13.11
C LYS A 164 1.39 5.98 -13.14
N ILE A 165 1.31 4.72 -12.68
CA ILE A 165 2.45 3.78 -12.67
C ILE A 165 2.92 3.49 -14.10
N LEU A 166 1.99 3.20 -15.02
CA LEU A 166 2.29 2.93 -16.43
C LEU A 166 2.94 4.13 -17.11
N ASN A 167 2.43 5.34 -16.91
CA ASN A 167 3.02 6.55 -17.45
C ASN A 167 4.45 6.78 -16.92
N THR A 168 4.68 6.55 -15.65
CA THR A 168 6.03 6.68 -15.05
C THR A 168 7.00 5.67 -15.64
N GLN A 169 6.58 4.44 -15.88
CA GLN A 169 7.40 3.42 -16.53
C GLN A 169 7.74 3.76 -17.99
N GLN A 170 6.78 4.31 -18.74
CA GLN A 170 7.02 4.74 -20.13
C GLN A 170 8.05 5.87 -20.21
N ILE A 171 8.00 6.84 -19.30
CA ILE A 171 8.96 7.95 -19.24
C ILE A 171 10.38 7.41 -18.95
N GLN A 172 10.53 6.54 -17.97
CA GLN A 172 11.83 5.93 -17.64
C GLN A 172 12.39 5.07 -18.79
N HIS A 173 11.53 4.39 -19.54
CA HIS A 173 11.96 3.60 -20.70
C HIS A 173 12.45 4.50 -21.83
N LYS A 174 11.77 5.62 -22.10
CA LYS A 174 12.20 6.61 -23.11
C LYS A 174 13.53 7.25 -22.74
N GLU A 175 13.75 7.64 -21.47
CA GLU A 175 15.03 8.20 -21.02
C GLU A 175 16.20 7.21 -21.21
N LYS A 176 16.00 5.93 -20.87
CA LYS A 176 17.03 4.90 -21.08
C LYS A 176 17.32 4.66 -22.56
N THR A 177 16.32 4.71 -23.42
CA THR A 177 16.50 4.54 -24.87
C THR A 177 17.26 5.71 -25.49
N CYS A 178 17.01 6.95 -25.07
CA CYS A 178 17.75 8.14 -25.48
C CYS A 178 19.21 8.12 -25.01
N LEU A 179 19.49 7.64 -23.80
CA LEU A 179 20.86 7.53 -23.28
C LEU A 179 21.71 6.46 -23.97
N ASN A 180 21.11 5.39 -24.50
CA ASN A 180 21.81 4.33 -25.21
C ASN A 180 22.00 4.62 -26.71
N SER A 181 21.50 5.73 -27.22
CA SER A 181 21.62 6.16 -28.62
C SER A 181 22.76 7.19 -28.84
N PHE A 182 23.52 7.50 -27.81
CA PHE A 182 24.76 8.30 -27.82
C PHE A 182 25.95 7.42 -27.45
#